data_68cc78ecf884bc432e199b518a0d66c6
#
_entry.id   68cc78ecf884bc432e199b518a0d66c6
#
_cell.length_a   1.000
_cell.length_b   1.000
_cell.length_c   1.000
_cell.angle_alpha   90.00
_cell.angle_beta   90.00
_cell.angle_gamma   90.00
#
_symmetry.space_group_name_H-M   'P 1'
#
loop_
_entity.id
_entity.type
_entity.pdbx_description
1 polymer ?
#
loop_
_entity_poly.entity_id
_entity_poly.type
_entity_poly.pdbx_seq_one_letter_code
_entity_poly.pdbx_strand_id
1 'polypeptide(L)'
;GMRRGEICGLRWEDFDAENGKLKIRRSVTKKKGGGLNIGETKTETGTRTIILPPSTAELLQRRKETALGEWIFPNIYEPEKPMHPDYAYHRLKTLLKQAELPLIRFHDLRHTFATHALAGGVDAKTLSGILGHTNASFTLDTYTHVTTDMQRNASTIVGSFMDEIMLEGDDTNR
;
A
#
# COMPACT_ATOMS: atom_id res chain seq x y z
N GLY A 1 0.41 1.17 -1.09
CA GLY A 1 0.96 2.15 -0.16
C GLY A 1 2.33 1.82 0.43
N MET A 2 3.00 0.74 -0.04
CA MET A 2 4.33 0.33 0.44
C MET A 2 5.43 1.37 0.10
N ARG A 3 6.50 1.36 0.91
CA ARG A 3 7.71 2.11 0.59
C ARG A 3 8.49 1.44 -0.53
N ARG A 4 9.24 2.22 -1.34
CA ARG A 4 10.05 1.69 -2.45
C ARG A 4 10.97 0.53 -2.02
N GLY A 5 11.68 0.69 -0.92
CA GLY A 5 12.58 -0.36 -0.41
C GLY A 5 11.86 -1.61 0.04
N GLU A 6 10.64 -1.49 0.58
CA GLU A 6 9.80 -2.62 0.95
C GLU A 6 9.39 -3.42 -0.28
N ILE A 7 8.97 -2.74 -1.37
CA ILE A 7 8.61 -3.39 -2.64
C ILE A 7 9.81 -4.16 -3.19
N CYS A 8 11.00 -3.56 -3.21
CA CYS A 8 12.21 -4.25 -3.66
C CYS A 8 12.60 -5.44 -2.78
N GLY A 9 12.14 -5.49 -1.52
CA GLY A 9 12.45 -6.53 -0.55
C GLY A 9 11.44 -7.68 -0.48
N LEU A 10 10.42 -7.69 -1.35
CA LEU A 10 9.40 -8.73 -1.33
C LEU A 10 9.91 -10.05 -1.90
N ARG A 11 9.57 -11.15 -1.22
CA ARG A 11 9.84 -12.51 -1.67
C ARG A 11 8.54 -13.28 -1.89
N TRP A 12 8.60 -14.34 -2.66
CA TRP A 12 7.45 -15.20 -2.91
C TRP A 12 6.95 -15.91 -1.65
N GLU A 13 7.82 -16.18 -0.68
CA GLU A 13 7.44 -16.71 0.64
C GLU A 13 6.58 -15.74 1.47
N ASP A 14 6.57 -14.44 1.13
CA ASP A 14 5.76 -13.41 1.79
C ASP A 14 4.36 -13.31 1.20
N PHE A 15 4.09 -13.95 0.05
CA PHE A 15 2.83 -13.89 -0.66
C PHE A 15 2.01 -15.15 -0.45
N ASP A 16 0.92 -15.02 0.26
CA ASP A 16 -0.13 -16.01 0.41
C ASP A 16 -1.16 -15.78 -0.71
N ALA A 17 -1.05 -16.58 -1.77
CA ALA A 17 -1.91 -16.46 -2.94
C ALA A 17 -3.36 -16.90 -2.66
N GLU A 18 -3.57 -17.84 -1.75
CA GLU A 18 -4.88 -18.37 -1.41
C GLU A 18 -5.75 -17.31 -0.69
N ASN A 19 -5.13 -16.57 0.22
CA ASN A 19 -5.82 -15.55 1.01
C ASN A 19 -5.59 -14.11 0.49
N GLY A 20 -4.85 -13.93 -0.59
CA GLY A 20 -4.50 -12.62 -1.14
C GLY A 20 -3.69 -11.75 -0.16
N LYS A 21 -2.89 -12.36 0.72
CA LYS A 21 -2.13 -11.65 1.75
C LYS A 21 -0.68 -11.46 1.35
N LEU A 22 -0.12 -10.32 1.68
CA LEU A 22 1.30 -10.01 1.47
C LEU A 22 1.92 -9.52 2.77
N LYS A 23 2.94 -10.24 3.24
CA LYS A 23 3.67 -9.90 4.46
C LYS A 23 4.89 -9.03 4.12
N ILE A 24 4.98 -7.87 4.71
CA ILE A 24 6.10 -6.94 4.54
C ILE A 24 7.03 -7.12 5.72
N ARG A 25 8.23 -7.68 5.48
CA ARG A 25 9.22 -7.99 6.53
C ARG A 25 10.57 -7.35 6.29
N ARG A 26 10.83 -6.92 5.04
CA ARG A 26 12.16 -6.50 4.61
C ARG A 26 12.10 -5.17 3.87
N SER A 27 13.22 -4.49 3.88
CA SER A 27 13.44 -3.30 3.06
C SER A 27 14.85 -3.35 2.46
N VAL A 28 14.94 -3.02 1.19
CA VAL A 28 16.19 -2.91 0.45
C VAL A 28 16.59 -1.44 0.38
N THR A 29 17.80 -1.14 0.82
CA THR A 29 18.38 0.20 0.78
C THR A 29 19.78 0.17 0.17
N LYS A 30 20.22 1.31 -0.36
CA LYS A 30 21.56 1.46 -0.90
C LYS A 30 22.58 1.63 0.23
N LYS A 31 23.70 0.91 0.17
CA LYS A 31 24.83 1.13 1.09
C LYS A 31 25.64 2.36 0.69
N LYS A 32 26.18 3.07 1.67
CA LYS A 32 27.26 4.05 1.42
C LYS A 32 28.48 3.28 0.89
N GLY A 33 28.97 3.65 -0.28
CA GLY A 33 30.08 2.94 -0.93
C GLY A 33 29.69 1.86 -1.95
N GLY A 34 28.40 1.66 -2.19
CA GLY A 34 27.89 0.74 -3.20
C GLY A 34 27.27 -0.55 -2.63
N GLY A 35 26.52 -1.25 -3.48
CA GLY A 35 25.79 -2.47 -3.10
C GLY A 35 24.48 -2.20 -2.36
N LEU A 36 23.81 -3.27 -1.95
CA LEU A 36 22.52 -3.25 -1.29
C LEU A 36 22.64 -3.68 0.17
N ASN A 37 21.85 -3.07 1.02
CA ASN A 37 21.57 -3.54 2.36
C ASN A 37 20.14 -4.07 2.36
N ILE A 38 20.00 -5.37 2.68
CA ILE A 38 18.71 -6.03 2.86
C ILE A 38 18.53 -6.15 4.35
N GLY A 39 17.69 -5.31 4.91
CA GLY A 39 17.42 -5.30 6.36
C GLY A 39 16.00 -5.76 6.63
N GLU A 40 15.82 -6.51 7.71
CA GLU A 40 14.50 -6.71 8.28
C GLU A 40 13.97 -5.38 8.81
N THR A 41 12.65 -5.22 8.78
CA THR A 41 12.02 -4.03 9.34
C THR A 41 12.27 -4.01 10.85
N LYS A 42 13.05 -3.02 11.30
CA LYS A 42 13.61 -2.94 12.67
C LYS A 42 12.57 -2.73 13.79
N THR A 43 11.31 -2.55 13.46
CA THR A 43 10.23 -2.28 14.42
C THR A 43 9.09 -3.27 14.21
N GLU A 44 8.38 -3.63 15.26
CA GLU A 44 7.17 -4.45 15.19
C GLU A 44 6.15 -3.86 14.20
N THR A 45 6.04 -2.54 14.14
CA THR A 45 5.19 -1.81 13.18
C THR A 45 5.73 -1.85 11.75
N GLY A 46 7.00 -2.17 11.55
CA GLY A 46 7.60 -2.35 10.22
C GLY A 46 7.20 -3.67 9.58
N THR A 47 7.01 -4.72 10.38
CA THR A 47 6.48 -6.01 9.93
C THR A 47 4.96 -5.95 9.97
N ARG A 48 4.33 -6.05 8.82
CA ARG A 48 2.88 -6.01 8.69
C ARG A 48 2.39 -6.89 7.55
N THR A 49 1.15 -7.31 7.64
CA THR A 49 0.46 -8.02 6.57
C THR A 49 -0.59 -7.09 5.96
N ILE A 50 -0.60 -7.00 4.65
CA ILE A 50 -1.64 -6.29 3.89
C ILE A 50 -2.46 -7.30 3.10
N ILE A 51 -3.75 -7.02 2.96
CA ILE A 51 -4.65 -7.74 2.05
C ILE A 51 -4.61 -7.01 0.71
N LEU A 52 -4.34 -7.75 -0.35
CA LEU A 52 -4.26 -7.21 -1.70
C LEU A 52 -5.65 -7.20 -2.35
N PRO A 53 -5.96 -6.21 -3.19
CA PRO A 53 -7.11 -6.30 -4.09
C PRO A 53 -7.00 -7.56 -4.94
N PRO A 54 -8.13 -8.25 -5.26
CA PRO A 54 -8.13 -9.49 -6.05
C PRO A 54 -7.32 -9.38 -7.35
N SER A 55 -7.50 -8.30 -8.10
CA SER A 55 -6.77 -8.05 -9.35
C SER A 55 -5.24 -7.98 -9.15
N THR A 56 -4.79 -7.42 -8.02
CA THR A 56 -3.34 -7.36 -7.71
C THR A 56 -2.80 -8.73 -7.30
N ALA A 57 -3.58 -9.50 -6.53
CA ALA A 57 -3.21 -10.86 -6.14
C ALA A 57 -3.08 -11.77 -7.38
N GLU A 58 -4.04 -11.69 -8.33
CA GLU A 58 -3.98 -12.41 -9.60
C GLU A 58 -2.74 -12.05 -10.44
N LEU A 59 -2.39 -10.76 -10.54
CA LEU A 59 -1.18 -10.31 -11.23
C LEU A 59 0.08 -10.91 -10.61
N LEU A 60 0.17 -10.96 -9.28
CA LEU A 60 1.30 -11.58 -8.59
C LEU A 60 1.31 -13.09 -8.81
N GLN A 61 0.16 -13.76 -8.81
CA GLN A 61 0.05 -15.19 -9.05
C GLN A 61 0.55 -15.56 -10.45
N ARG A 62 0.10 -14.87 -11.49
CA ARG A 62 0.60 -15.04 -12.87
C ARG A 62 2.10 -14.77 -12.96
N ARG A 63 2.60 -13.76 -12.27
CA ARG A 63 4.03 -13.45 -12.25
C ARG A 63 4.83 -14.56 -11.56
N LYS A 64 4.27 -15.23 -10.56
CA LYS A 64 4.90 -16.34 -9.84
C LYS A 64 5.17 -17.55 -10.74
N GLU A 65 4.31 -17.80 -11.73
CA GLU A 65 4.44 -18.90 -12.70
C GLU A 65 5.75 -18.81 -13.52
N THR A 66 6.24 -17.58 -13.74
CA THR A 66 7.47 -17.31 -14.51
C THR A 66 8.63 -16.83 -13.62
N ALA A 67 8.53 -17.06 -12.31
CA ALA A 67 9.55 -16.59 -11.36
C ALA A 67 10.85 -17.40 -11.50
N LEU A 68 11.98 -16.69 -11.58
CA LEU A 68 13.33 -17.29 -11.70
C LEU A 68 14.06 -17.44 -10.35
N GLY A 69 13.44 -17.01 -9.25
CA GLY A 69 14.09 -17.03 -7.94
C GLY A 69 13.14 -16.63 -6.81
N GLU A 70 13.70 -16.28 -5.66
CA GLU A 70 12.93 -16.00 -4.43
C GLU A 70 12.27 -14.61 -4.43
N TRP A 71 12.75 -13.66 -5.23
CA TRP A 71 12.30 -12.28 -5.23
C TRP A 71 11.09 -12.06 -6.13
N ILE A 72 10.06 -11.38 -5.63
CA ILE A 72 8.92 -10.94 -6.46
C ILE A 72 9.40 -9.96 -7.53
N PHE A 73 10.35 -9.10 -7.16
CA PHE A 73 10.99 -8.14 -8.06
C PHE A 73 12.51 -8.36 -8.04
N PRO A 74 13.03 -9.29 -8.87
CA PRO A 74 14.46 -9.58 -8.95
C PRO A 74 15.21 -8.46 -9.69
N ASN A 75 16.53 -8.45 -9.53
CA ASN A 75 17.42 -7.74 -10.42
C ASN A 75 17.36 -8.38 -11.81
N ILE A 76 17.34 -7.56 -12.87
CA ILE A 76 17.19 -8.05 -14.25
C ILE A 76 18.44 -8.78 -14.78
N TYR A 77 19.61 -8.52 -14.21
CA TYR A 77 20.89 -9.14 -14.61
C TYR A 77 21.32 -10.26 -13.65
N GLU A 78 20.91 -10.18 -12.38
CA GLU A 78 21.30 -11.09 -11.30
C GLU A 78 20.01 -11.51 -10.55
N PRO A 79 19.21 -12.46 -11.08
CA PRO A 79 17.90 -12.82 -10.54
C PRO A 79 17.90 -13.33 -9.09
N GLU A 80 19.05 -13.77 -8.59
CA GLU A 80 19.27 -14.15 -7.21
C GLU A 80 19.34 -12.96 -6.25
N LYS A 81 19.44 -11.73 -6.78
CA LYS A 81 19.44 -10.48 -6.01
C LYS A 81 18.13 -9.74 -6.15
N PRO A 82 17.74 -8.92 -5.16
CA PRO A 82 16.55 -8.09 -5.26
C PRO A 82 16.75 -6.94 -6.26
N MET A 83 15.66 -6.40 -6.76
CA MET A 83 15.68 -5.18 -7.58
C MET A 83 16.35 -4.03 -6.82
N HIS A 84 17.26 -3.33 -7.51
CA HIS A 84 17.89 -2.13 -6.95
C HIS A 84 16.86 -1.00 -6.83
N PRO A 85 16.76 -0.31 -5.67
CA PRO A 85 15.78 0.78 -5.49
C PRO A 85 15.92 1.92 -6.51
N ASP A 86 17.12 2.22 -6.96
CA ASP A 86 17.33 3.26 -7.99
C ASP A 86 16.79 2.79 -9.35
N TYR A 87 16.87 1.49 -9.68
CA TYR A 87 16.24 0.95 -10.88
C TYR A 87 14.72 1.13 -10.86
N ALA A 88 14.06 0.79 -9.74
CA ALA A 88 12.64 1.03 -9.57
C ALA A 88 12.26 2.51 -9.77
N TYR A 89 13.08 3.42 -9.24
CA TYR A 89 12.89 4.86 -9.41
C TYR A 89 13.04 5.30 -10.88
N HIS A 90 14.09 4.88 -11.55
CA HIS A 90 14.31 5.23 -12.95
C HIS A 90 13.24 4.62 -13.85
N ARG A 91 12.80 3.39 -13.56
CA ARG A 91 11.72 2.72 -14.31
C ARG A 91 10.41 3.48 -14.19
N LEU A 92 10.05 3.95 -12.98
CA LEU A 92 8.88 4.81 -12.79
C LEU A 92 8.97 6.07 -13.66
N LYS A 93 10.10 6.78 -13.64
CA LYS A 93 10.27 7.99 -14.47
C LYS A 93 10.11 7.70 -15.96
N THR A 94 10.66 6.58 -16.43
CA THR A 94 10.52 6.17 -17.82
C THR A 94 9.06 5.93 -18.20
N LEU A 95 8.32 5.21 -17.34
CA LEU A 95 6.90 4.91 -17.55
C LEU A 95 6.05 6.19 -17.56
N LEU A 96 6.29 7.11 -16.62
CA LEU A 96 5.58 8.39 -16.56
C LEU A 96 5.84 9.23 -17.82
N LYS A 97 7.10 9.26 -18.29
CA LYS A 97 7.46 9.96 -19.53
C LYS A 97 6.79 9.33 -20.76
N GLN A 98 6.77 8.00 -20.86
CA GLN A 98 6.11 7.28 -21.95
C GLN A 98 4.59 7.47 -21.98
N ALA A 99 3.98 7.64 -20.80
CA ALA A 99 2.56 7.90 -20.64
C ALA A 99 2.19 9.40 -20.69
N GLU A 100 3.17 10.28 -20.95
CA GLU A 100 2.98 11.75 -20.96
C GLU A 100 2.40 12.30 -19.65
N LEU A 101 2.71 11.62 -18.53
CA LEU A 101 2.25 12.01 -17.20
C LEU A 101 3.29 12.90 -16.48
N PRO A 102 2.85 13.75 -15.55
CA PRO A 102 3.75 14.56 -14.72
C PRO A 102 4.77 13.69 -13.98
N LEU A 103 6.01 14.16 -13.91
CA LEU A 103 7.08 13.51 -13.18
C LEU A 103 6.86 13.67 -11.67
N ILE A 104 6.55 12.59 -11.01
CA ILE A 104 6.38 12.51 -9.56
C ILE A 104 7.49 11.67 -8.92
N ARG A 105 7.71 11.84 -7.62
CA ARG A 105 8.62 11.00 -6.84
C ARG A 105 7.97 9.65 -6.56
N PHE A 106 8.77 8.61 -6.37
CA PHE A 106 8.23 7.29 -5.99
C PHE A 106 7.40 7.33 -4.69
N HIS A 107 7.76 8.21 -3.76
CA HIS A 107 7.05 8.36 -2.50
C HIS A 107 5.67 9.02 -2.68
N ASP A 108 5.49 9.81 -3.71
CA ASP A 108 4.22 10.48 -4.01
C ASP A 108 3.11 9.46 -4.38
N LEU A 109 3.48 8.29 -4.94
CA LEU A 109 2.54 7.18 -5.15
C LEU A 109 1.93 6.68 -3.83
N ARG A 110 2.72 6.65 -2.76
CA ARG A 110 2.23 6.27 -1.43
C ARG A 110 1.33 7.35 -0.84
N HIS A 111 1.67 8.63 -1.04
CA HIS A 111 0.80 9.73 -0.64
C HIS A 111 -0.53 9.70 -1.39
N THR A 112 -0.50 9.50 -2.71
CA THR A 112 -1.70 9.35 -3.54
C THR A 112 -2.58 8.20 -3.03
N PHE A 113 -1.99 7.03 -2.78
CA PHE A 113 -2.71 5.90 -2.19
C PHE A 113 -3.39 6.27 -0.88
N ALA A 114 -2.66 6.92 0.03
CA ALA A 114 -3.20 7.29 1.34
C ALA A 114 -4.34 8.30 1.25
N THR A 115 -4.21 9.31 0.38
CA THR A 115 -5.24 10.32 0.15
C THR A 115 -6.52 9.69 -0.41
N HIS A 116 -6.39 8.82 -1.44
CA HIS A 116 -7.55 8.14 -2.02
C HIS A 116 -8.18 7.14 -1.06
N ALA A 117 -7.40 6.44 -0.24
CA ALA A 117 -7.94 5.52 0.76
C ALA A 117 -8.79 6.26 1.81
N LEU A 118 -8.30 7.40 2.32
CA LEU A 118 -9.08 8.24 3.25
C LEU A 118 -10.32 8.82 2.58
N ALA A 119 -10.20 9.35 1.36
CA ALA A 119 -11.34 9.86 0.60
C ALA A 119 -12.39 8.75 0.32
N GLY A 120 -11.94 7.51 0.17
CA GLY A 120 -12.80 6.32 0.02
C GLY A 120 -13.37 5.77 1.33
N GLY A 121 -13.14 6.45 2.47
CA GLY A 121 -13.73 6.10 3.76
C GLY A 121 -12.91 5.10 4.60
N VAL A 122 -11.68 4.77 4.21
CA VAL A 122 -10.79 3.97 5.07
C VAL A 122 -10.41 4.80 6.30
N ASP A 123 -10.63 4.28 7.49
CA ASP A 123 -10.28 4.98 8.72
C ASP A 123 -8.75 5.14 8.89
N ALA A 124 -8.35 6.21 9.58
CA ALA A 124 -6.95 6.60 9.72
C ALA A 124 -6.10 5.56 10.47
N LYS A 125 -6.69 4.78 11.39
CA LYS A 125 -5.99 3.74 12.15
C LYS A 125 -5.68 2.55 11.25
N THR A 126 -6.67 2.07 10.48
CA THR A 126 -6.49 1.02 9.47
C THR A 126 -5.47 1.44 8.42
N LEU A 127 -5.58 2.66 7.89
CA LEU A 127 -4.62 3.19 6.92
C LEU A 127 -3.20 3.27 7.50
N SER A 128 -3.04 3.73 8.74
CA SER A 128 -1.76 3.76 9.44
C SER A 128 -1.13 2.37 9.54
N GLY A 129 -1.94 1.34 9.85
CA GLY A 129 -1.53 -0.06 9.86
C GLY A 129 -1.05 -0.54 8.48
N ILE A 130 -1.82 -0.27 7.42
CA ILE A 130 -1.46 -0.62 6.04
C ILE A 130 -0.14 0.05 5.64
N LEU A 131 0.02 1.32 5.97
CA LEU A 131 1.21 2.10 5.66
C LEU A 131 2.42 1.69 6.53
N GLY A 132 2.22 1.11 7.71
CA GLY A 132 3.28 0.81 8.67
C GLY A 132 3.86 2.10 9.25
N HIS A 133 2.99 3.01 9.68
CA HIS A 133 3.37 4.16 10.52
C HIS A 133 3.37 3.73 11.97
N THR A 134 4.38 4.17 12.71
CA THR A 134 4.49 3.90 14.17
C THR A 134 3.45 4.65 14.99
N ASN A 135 2.89 5.75 14.43
CA ASN A 135 1.89 6.57 15.08
C ASN A 135 0.80 6.96 14.08
N ALA A 136 -0.46 6.69 14.42
CA ALA A 136 -1.62 7.09 13.63
C ALA A 136 -1.75 8.62 13.50
N SER A 137 -1.26 9.39 14.48
CA SER A 137 -1.22 10.86 14.40
C SER A 137 -0.45 11.35 13.19
N PHE A 138 0.65 10.68 12.81
CA PHE A 138 1.39 11.04 11.61
C PHE A 138 0.56 10.89 10.34
N THR A 139 -0.31 9.88 10.28
CA THR A 139 -1.26 9.70 9.16
C THR A 139 -2.30 10.81 9.16
N LEU A 140 -2.85 11.14 10.32
CA LEU A 140 -3.79 12.24 10.47
C LEU A 140 -3.14 13.57 10.08
N ASP A 141 -2.02 13.95 10.67
CA ASP A 141 -1.33 15.23 10.43
C ASP A 141 -0.93 15.43 8.96
N THR A 142 -0.55 14.34 8.29
CA THR A 142 -0.13 14.40 6.88
C THR A 142 -1.31 14.48 5.91
N TYR A 143 -2.48 13.93 6.28
CA TYR A 143 -3.62 13.76 5.37
C TYR A 143 -4.91 14.43 5.88
N THR A 144 -4.86 15.29 6.90
CA THR A 144 -6.01 15.92 7.57
C THR A 144 -6.73 17.00 6.77
N HIS A 145 -6.51 17.12 5.51
CA HIS A 145 -7.44 17.90 4.71
C HIS A 145 -8.74 17.11 4.55
N VAL A 146 -9.62 17.23 5.57
CA VAL A 146 -11.02 16.78 5.46
C VAL A 146 -11.61 17.48 4.25
N THR A 147 -11.72 16.73 3.14
CA THR A 147 -12.34 17.29 1.93
C THR A 147 -13.83 17.42 2.14
N THR A 148 -14.46 18.37 1.46
CA THR A 148 -15.92 18.52 1.45
C THR A 148 -16.63 17.20 1.11
N ASP A 149 -15.99 16.36 0.28
CA ASP A 149 -16.53 15.05 -0.09
C ASP A 149 -16.50 14.03 1.06
N MET A 150 -15.48 14.08 1.92
CA MET A 150 -15.45 13.25 3.14
C MET A 150 -16.57 13.65 4.11
N GLN A 151 -16.86 14.95 4.25
CA GLN A 151 -17.97 15.44 5.07
C GLN A 151 -19.33 15.02 4.49
N ARG A 152 -19.49 15.06 3.17
CA ARG A 152 -20.71 14.58 2.50
C ARG A 152 -20.93 13.09 2.71
N ASN A 153 -19.87 12.28 2.52
CA ASN A 153 -19.93 10.84 2.75
C ASN A 153 -20.29 10.52 4.20
N ALA A 154 -19.69 11.20 5.17
CA ALA A 154 -20.03 11.05 6.58
C ALA A 154 -21.50 11.41 6.85
N SER A 155 -21.98 12.51 6.28
CA SER A 155 -23.39 12.94 6.39
C SER A 155 -24.34 11.90 5.79
N THR A 156 -24.01 11.32 4.66
CA THR A 156 -24.81 10.26 4.01
C THR A 156 -24.88 9.01 4.89
N ILE A 157 -23.74 8.55 5.43
CA ILE A 157 -23.69 7.36 6.32
C ILE A 157 -24.53 7.59 7.57
N VAL A 158 -24.37 8.75 8.21
CA VAL A 158 -25.17 9.11 9.40
C VAL A 158 -26.65 9.22 9.05
N GLY A 159 -26.99 9.83 7.93
CA GLY A 159 -28.39 9.95 7.46
C GLY A 159 -29.03 8.58 7.26
N SER A 160 -28.39 7.67 6.52
CA SER A 160 -28.89 6.31 6.30
C SER A 160 -29.10 5.55 7.62
N PHE A 161 -28.18 5.67 8.56
CA PHE A 161 -28.31 5.05 9.88
C PHE A 161 -29.48 5.62 10.68
N MET A 162 -29.70 6.92 10.62
CA MET A 162 -30.86 7.56 11.28
C MET A 162 -32.18 7.13 10.65
N ASP A 163 -32.23 7.02 9.32
CA ASP A 163 -33.43 6.57 8.59
C ASP A 163 -33.78 5.11 8.94
N GLU A 164 -32.79 4.21 9.06
CA GLU A 164 -32.99 2.83 9.52
C GLU A 164 -33.61 2.78 10.92
N ILE A 165 -33.08 3.52 11.89
CA ILE A 165 -33.60 3.58 13.25
C ILE A 165 -35.06 4.10 13.28
N MET A 166 -35.39 5.10 12.46
CA MET A 166 -36.73 5.66 12.39
C MET A 166 -37.74 4.65 11.80
N LEU A 167 -37.31 3.88 10.80
CA LEU A 167 -38.16 2.84 10.18
C LEU A 167 -38.41 1.67 11.14
N GLU A 168 -37.42 1.23 11.91
CA GLU A 168 -37.57 0.17 12.91
C GLU A 168 -38.44 0.59 14.11
N GLY A 169 -38.44 1.91 14.44
CA GLY A 169 -39.25 2.45 15.53
C GLY A 169 -40.74 2.53 15.21
N ASP A 170 -41.14 2.62 13.95
CA ASP A 170 -42.55 2.67 13.52
C ASP A 170 -43.23 1.28 13.51
N ASP A 171 -42.46 0.20 13.29
CA ASP A 171 -42.99 -1.16 13.26
C ASP A 171 -43.26 -1.75 14.68
N THR A 172 -42.70 -1.15 15.72
CA THR A 172 -42.91 -1.60 17.13
C THR A 172 -44.14 -0.97 17.81
N ASN A 173 -44.86 -0.08 17.13
CA ASN A 173 -46.02 0.63 17.67
C ASN A 173 -47.36 0.27 16.98
N ARG A 174 -47.43 -0.86 16.29
CA ARG A 174 -48.67 -1.42 15.72
C ARG A 174 -49.14 -2.68 16.40
#